data_5793bacdfc478cf1057a40f008e61078
#
_entry.id   5793bacdfc478cf1057a40f008e61078
#
_cell.length_a   1.000
_cell.length_b   1.000
_cell.length_c   1.000
_cell.angle_alpha   90.00
_cell.angle_beta   90.00
_cell.angle_gamma   90.00
#
_symmetry.space_group_name_H-M   'P 1'
#
loop_
_entity.id
_entity.type
_entity.pdbx_description
1 polymer ?
#
loop_
_entity_poly.entity_id
_entity_poly.type
_entity_poly.pdbx_seq_one_letter_code
_entity_poly.pdbx_strand_id
1 'polypeptide(L)'
;MLKLKEVLANVGKTQADLARAVELSPAAIAQLINHGQWPKSLDQQQLAWRITEYLMGQGAQFDHARQAFEEVEPPRANAAAPASPTENDQVNDQECEPMLMPKQPLLLATRKAFGLFRDPFDDLQSAEDMFLSNDIRYVRESMYQVAKHDGFLAVIGESGAGKSTLRRDLVNRLETESAPVIVIEPYVLAMEDNDAKGKTLKSTHIAESIMAAVAPLEKAKSSPEARFLQLHKALKTSHAAGFRHVLIIEEAHSLPIPTLKQLKRLRELESGFTKLVSIILIGQPELAVKLSPRNGEVREVVQRIEIAELHPISVAGVEQHLEFRLSRIQKPLKEVMSACGVQALIDRLSTSGRDKTSQLYPLAIGNLVVAAMNLAAELGEPLVTAEVVKGV
;
A
#
# COMPACT_ATOMS: atom_id res chain seq x y z
N MET A 1 -16.91 16.34 -13.19
CA MET A 1 -18.11 17.10 -12.79
C MET A 1 -18.22 18.31 -13.72
N LEU A 2 -19.42 18.61 -14.29
CA LEU A 2 -19.57 19.76 -15.18
C LEU A 2 -19.69 21.08 -14.37
N LYS A 3 -19.19 22.19 -14.93
CA LYS A 3 -19.35 23.55 -14.40
C LYS A 3 -20.82 24.00 -14.29
N LEU A 4 -21.73 23.26 -14.89
CA LEU A 4 -23.17 23.54 -14.93
C LEU A 4 -23.77 23.81 -13.54
N LYS A 5 -23.24 23.13 -12.48
CA LYS A 5 -23.68 23.37 -11.10
C LYS A 5 -23.34 24.78 -10.60
N GLU A 6 -22.14 25.27 -10.93
CA GLU A 6 -21.68 26.61 -10.54
C GLU A 6 -22.46 27.69 -11.29
N VAL A 7 -22.69 27.46 -12.60
CA VAL A 7 -23.45 28.42 -13.43
C VAL A 7 -24.91 28.52 -12.94
N LEU A 8 -25.54 27.39 -12.55
CA LEU A 8 -26.87 27.38 -11.97
C LEU A 8 -26.90 28.14 -10.62
N ALA A 9 -25.90 27.93 -9.77
CA ALA A 9 -25.79 28.65 -8.50
C ALA A 9 -25.65 30.17 -8.70
N ASN A 10 -24.86 30.60 -9.69
CA ASN A 10 -24.66 32.01 -10.02
C ASN A 10 -25.94 32.71 -10.51
N VAL A 11 -26.85 31.98 -11.16
CA VAL A 11 -28.16 32.53 -11.57
C VAL A 11 -29.27 32.24 -10.53
N GLY A 12 -28.89 31.75 -9.34
CA GLY A 12 -29.83 31.51 -8.23
C GLY A 12 -30.86 30.40 -8.48
N LYS A 13 -30.53 29.42 -9.32
CA LYS A 13 -31.42 28.31 -9.71
C LYS A 13 -30.89 26.96 -9.24
N THR A 14 -31.82 26.04 -8.96
CA THR A 14 -31.50 24.67 -8.52
C THR A 14 -31.48 23.69 -9.70
N GLN A 15 -30.85 22.52 -9.47
CA GLN A 15 -30.87 21.42 -10.43
C GLN A 15 -32.32 20.93 -10.71
N ALA A 16 -33.22 21.03 -9.73
CA ALA A 16 -34.61 20.68 -9.88
C ALA A 16 -35.38 21.68 -10.77
N ASP A 17 -35.00 22.97 -10.76
CA ASP A 17 -35.57 23.98 -11.64
C ASP A 17 -35.15 23.76 -13.08
N LEU A 18 -33.89 23.43 -13.31
CA LEU A 18 -33.37 23.05 -14.62
C LEU A 18 -34.07 21.77 -15.13
N ALA A 19 -34.21 20.75 -14.29
CA ALA A 19 -34.86 19.50 -14.65
C ALA A 19 -36.29 19.72 -15.15
N ARG A 20 -37.05 20.60 -14.48
CA ARG A 20 -38.41 20.99 -14.91
C ARG A 20 -38.42 21.75 -16.22
N ALA A 21 -37.46 22.65 -16.42
CA ALA A 21 -37.40 23.49 -17.63
C ALA A 21 -37.03 22.67 -18.88
N VAL A 22 -36.17 21.65 -18.75
CA VAL A 22 -35.77 20.79 -19.88
C VAL A 22 -36.57 19.48 -19.96
N GLU A 23 -37.62 19.33 -19.13
CA GLU A 23 -38.52 18.16 -19.09
C GLU A 23 -37.79 16.83 -18.85
N LEU A 24 -36.81 16.85 -17.95
CA LEU A 24 -36.05 15.67 -17.52
C LEU A 24 -36.25 15.37 -16.03
N SER A 25 -35.98 14.13 -15.65
CA SER A 25 -36.00 13.78 -14.23
C SER A 25 -34.82 14.47 -13.48
N PRO A 26 -35.00 14.88 -12.21
CA PRO A 26 -33.91 15.43 -11.42
C PRO A 26 -32.70 14.50 -11.32
N ALA A 27 -32.93 13.18 -11.34
CA ALA A 27 -31.88 12.17 -11.35
C ALA A 27 -31.04 12.19 -12.64
N ALA A 28 -31.65 12.42 -13.81
CA ALA A 28 -30.94 12.52 -15.08
C ALA A 28 -30.06 13.78 -15.14
N ILE A 29 -30.55 14.91 -14.62
CA ILE A 29 -29.76 16.14 -14.51
C ILE A 29 -28.60 15.97 -13.50
N ALA A 30 -28.82 15.29 -12.39
CA ALA A 30 -27.76 14.99 -11.43
C ALA A 30 -26.67 14.09 -12.04
N GLN A 31 -27.03 13.08 -12.83
CA GLN A 31 -26.08 12.23 -13.57
C GLN A 31 -25.29 13.03 -14.62
N LEU A 32 -25.95 13.94 -15.34
CA LEU A 32 -25.29 14.80 -16.29
C LEU A 32 -24.27 15.73 -15.60
N ILE A 33 -24.64 16.38 -14.49
CA ILE A 33 -23.80 17.32 -13.76
C ILE A 33 -22.62 16.62 -13.08
N ASN A 34 -22.87 15.54 -12.34
CA ASN A 34 -21.88 14.89 -11.49
C ASN A 34 -20.95 13.93 -12.25
N HIS A 35 -21.46 13.29 -13.29
CA HIS A 35 -20.77 12.22 -14.02
C HIS A 35 -20.58 12.47 -15.52
N GLY A 36 -21.07 13.60 -16.03
CA GLY A 36 -21.01 13.91 -17.49
C GLY A 36 -21.82 12.94 -18.35
N GLN A 37 -22.74 12.16 -17.77
CA GLN A 37 -23.51 11.16 -18.48
C GLN A 37 -24.75 11.79 -19.12
N TRP A 38 -24.76 11.82 -20.45
CA TRP A 38 -25.90 12.33 -21.23
C TRP A 38 -27.02 11.30 -21.32
N PRO A 39 -28.30 11.70 -21.20
CA PRO A 39 -29.43 10.80 -21.38
C PRO A 39 -29.45 10.17 -22.77
N LYS A 40 -29.52 8.85 -22.85
CA LYS A 40 -29.51 8.08 -24.11
C LYS A 40 -30.74 8.30 -24.99
N SER A 41 -31.80 8.86 -24.44
CA SER A 41 -33.09 9.07 -25.10
C SER A 41 -33.20 10.41 -25.86
N LEU A 42 -32.22 11.29 -25.71
CA LEU A 42 -32.22 12.63 -26.33
C LEU A 42 -30.92 12.89 -27.06
N ASP A 43 -30.98 13.70 -28.11
CA ASP A 43 -29.79 14.19 -28.80
C ASP A 43 -29.02 15.13 -27.88
N GLN A 44 -27.70 14.84 -27.73
CA GLN A 44 -26.80 15.60 -26.89
C GLN A 44 -26.75 17.09 -27.28
N GLN A 45 -26.73 17.38 -28.58
CA GLN A 45 -26.65 18.75 -29.06
C GLN A 45 -27.94 19.53 -28.78
N GLN A 46 -29.09 18.90 -28.97
CA GLN A 46 -30.40 19.51 -28.67
C GLN A 46 -30.55 19.78 -27.17
N LEU A 47 -30.14 18.85 -26.32
CA LEU A 47 -30.23 19.04 -24.88
C LEU A 47 -29.28 20.12 -24.39
N ALA A 48 -28.03 20.17 -24.91
CA ALA A 48 -27.08 21.21 -24.59
C ALA A 48 -27.61 22.61 -25.01
N TRP A 49 -28.25 22.72 -26.18
CA TRP A 49 -28.86 23.95 -26.63
C TRP A 49 -30.00 24.41 -25.70
N ARG A 50 -30.92 23.51 -25.33
CA ARG A 50 -32.04 23.80 -24.39
C ARG A 50 -31.54 24.26 -23.01
N ILE A 51 -30.48 23.64 -22.50
CA ILE A 51 -29.84 24.03 -21.24
C ILE A 51 -29.23 25.43 -21.36
N THR A 52 -28.51 25.71 -22.46
CA THR A 52 -27.90 27.02 -22.71
C THR A 52 -28.97 28.12 -22.83
N GLU A 53 -30.06 27.85 -23.57
CA GLU A 53 -31.18 28.80 -23.72
C GLU A 53 -31.83 29.09 -22.37
N TYR A 54 -32.05 28.06 -21.54
CA TYR A 54 -32.60 28.23 -20.21
C TYR A 54 -31.69 29.11 -19.33
N LEU A 55 -30.38 28.84 -19.31
CA LEU A 55 -29.41 29.63 -18.53
C LEU A 55 -29.38 31.08 -18.97
N MET A 56 -29.40 31.34 -20.26
CA MET A 56 -29.46 32.73 -20.82
C MET A 56 -30.78 33.42 -20.41
N GLY A 57 -31.89 32.70 -20.48
CA GLY A 57 -33.19 33.22 -20.05
C GLY A 57 -33.28 33.55 -18.56
N GLN A 58 -32.37 32.97 -17.72
CA GLN A 58 -32.24 33.28 -16.31
C GLN A 58 -31.15 34.33 -16.00
N GLY A 59 -30.55 34.95 -17.03
CA GLY A 59 -29.60 36.04 -16.88
C GLY A 59 -28.11 35.63 -16.92
N ALA A 60 -27.79 34.38 -17.29
CA ALA A 60 -26.41 33.99 -17.51
C ALA A 60 -25.84 34.69 -18.77
N GLN A 61 -24.58 35.15 -18.74
CA GLN A 61 -23.87 35.63 -19.91
C GLN A 61 -23.60 34.44 -20.87
N PHE A 62 -23.62 34.71 -22.19
CA PHE A 62 -23.47 33.68 -23.23
C PHE A 62 -22.21 32.82 -23.04
N ASP A 63 -21.08 33.46 -22.70
CA ASP A 63 -19.80 32.75 -22.49
C ASP A 63 -19.84 31.85 -21.29
N HIS A 64 -20.48 32.24 -20.18
CA HIS A 64 -20.66 31.41 -18.98
C HIS A 64 -21.63 30.24 -19.25
N ALA A 65 -22.70 30.46 -20.01
CA ALA A 65 -23.63 29.41 -20.38
C ALA A 65 -22.97 28.35 -21.28
N ARG A 66 -22.05 28.74 -22.15
CA ARG A 66 -21.28 27.84 -23.01
C ARG A 66 -20.24 27.04 -22.21
N GLN A 67 -19.57 27.66 -21.25
CA GLN A 67 -18.59 27.01 -20.35
C GLN A 67 -19.24 26.04 -19.34
N ALA A 68 -20.56 26.04 -19.19
CA ALA A 68 -21.29 25.16 -18.28
C ALA A 68 -21.03 23.66 -18.54
N PHE A 69 -20.63 23.29 -19.75
CA PHE A 69 -20.34 21.91 -20.14
C PHE A 69 -18.85 21.52 -20.06
N GLU A 70 -17.98 22.41 -19.58
CA GLU A 70 -16.59 22.07 -19.32
C GLU A 70 -16.48 21.20 -18.06
N GLU A 71 -15.57 20.22 -18.11
CA GLU A 71 -15.30 19.35 -16.96
C GLU A 71 -14.41 20.06 -15.95
N VAL A 72 -14.81 20.02 -14.69
CA VAL A 72 -14.01 20.47 -13.54
C VAL A 72 -13.72 19.26 -12.67
N GLU A 73 -12.48 19.11 -12.22
CA GLU A 73 -12.17 18.10 -11.20
C GLU A 73 -12.96 18.40 -9.92
N PRO A 74 -13.57 17.38 -9.28
CA PRO A 74 -14.36 17.60 -8.07
C PRO A 74 -13.47 18.14 -6.96
N PRO A 75 -13.93 19.17 -6.20
CA PRO A 75 -13.19 19.67 -5.05
C PRO A 75 -13.03 18.56 -4.01
N ARG A 76 -11.79 18.29 -3.58
CA ARG A 76 -11.50 17.41 -2.46
C ARG A 76 -12.23 17.93 -1.22
N ALA A 77 -13.08 17.10 -0.63
CA ALA A 77 -13.78 17.43 0.61
C ALA A 77 -12.74 17.65 1.72
N ASN A 78 -12.57 18.88 2.11
CA ASN A 78 -12.03 19.48 3.33
C ASN A 78 -11.22 20.73 3.00
N ALA A 79 -11.94 21.84 2.78
CA ALA A 79 -11.37 23.17 2.91
C ALA A 79 -12.40 24.06 3.64
N ALA A 80 -12.03 24.53 4.82
CA ALA A 80 -12.77 25.49 5.59
C ALA A 80 -12.84 26.84 4.85
N ALA A 81 -13.90 27.61 5.13
CA ALA A 81 -14.23 28.86 4.49
C ALA A 81 -13.12 29.94 4.57
N PRO A 82 -13.00 30.83 3.55
CA PRO A 82 -11.95 31.84 3.49
C PRO A 82 -12.30 33.08 4.34
N ALA A 83 -11.35 33.50 5.16
CA ALA A 83 -11.29 34.84 5.74
C ALA A 83 -10.60 35.81 4.76
N SER A 84 -11.04 37.05 4.76
CA SER A 84 -10.71 38.15 3.87
C SER A 84 -9.20 38.50 3.75
N PRO A 85 -8.77 39.16 2.68
CA PRO A 85 -7.35 39.33 2.38
C PRO A 85 -6.75 40.53 3.14
N THR A 86 -5.58 40.29 3.75
CA THR A 86 -4.62 41.34 4.06
C THR A 86 -3.34 41.05 3.23
N GLU A 87 -2.99 42.04 2.46
CA GLU A 87 -1.76 42.11 1.68
C GLU A 87 -0.54 41.98 2.61
N ASN A 88 0.30 41.00 2.33
CA ASN A 88 1.74 41.10 2.60
C ASN A 88 2.46 40.07 1.70
N ASP A 89 3.28 40.62 0.82
CA ASP A 89 4.26 39.90 0.01
C ASP A 89 5.16 39.07 0.92
N GLN A 90 5.02 37.74 0.87
CA GLN A 90 6.06 36.83 1.28
C GLN A 90 6.18 35.74 0.20
N VAL A 91 7.41 35.61 -0.25
CA VAL A 91 7.97 34.65 -1.17
C VAL A 91 7.32 33.28 -0.95
N ASN A 92 6.66 32.79 -1.99
CA ASN A 92 6.02 31.50 -2.03
C ASN A 92 7.10 30.41 -2.20
N ASP A 93 7.72 30.00 -1.10
CA ASP A 93 8.40 28.71 -1.04
C ASP A 93 7.31 27.64 -1.15
N GLN A 94 7.04 27.22 -2.36
CA GLN A 94 6.34 25.94 -2.60
C GLN A 94 7.26 24.85 -2.03
N GLU A 95 7.02 24.48 -0.76
CA GLU A 95 7.53 23.24 -0.20
C GLU A 95 6.97 22.11 -1.07
N CYS A 96 7.80 21.63 -1.99
CA CYS A 96 7.54 20.38 -2.69
C CYS A 96 7.32 19.31 -1.64
N GLU A 97 6.13 18.73 -1.58
CA GLU A 97 5.93 17.49 -0.86
C GLU A 97 6.97 16.50 -1.40
N PRO A 98 7.81 15.88 -0.55
CA PRO A 98 8.80 14.94 -1.01
C PRO A 98 8.08 13.71 -1.54
N MET A 99 7.90 13.67 -2.83
CA MET A 99 7.34 12.54 -3.54
C MET A 99 8.38 11.41 -3.48
N LEU A 100 8.01 10.25 -2.94
CA LEU A 100 8.85 9.06 -2.98
C LEU A 100 9.30 8.83 -4.43
N MET A 101 10.61 8.73 -4.62
CA MET A 101 11.18 8.54 -5.96
C MET A 101 10.66 7.25 -6.59
N PRO A 102 10.08 7.31 -7.80
CA PRO A 102 9.67 6.12 -8.52
C PRO A 102 10.88 5.24 -8.85
N LYS A 103 10.68 3.92 -8.89
CA LYS A 103 11.72 2.98 -9.29
C LYS A 103 12.17 3.28 -10.73
N GLN A 104 13.47 3.50 -10.91
CA GLN A 104 14.10 3.67 -12.21
C GLN A 104 15.00 2.46 -12.52
N PRO A 105 15.11 2.03 -13.78
CA PRO A 105 16.10 1.04 -14.17
C PRO A 105 17.51 1.65 -14.15
N LEU A 106 18.50 0.85 -13.78
CA LEU A 106 19.90 1.25 -13.91
C LEU A 106 20.30 1.24 -15.38
N LEU A 107 20.60 2.42 -15.94
CA LEU A 107 20.89 2.60 -17.36
C LEU A 107 22.22 1.93 -17.78
N LEU A 108 22.33 1.56 -19.06
CA LEU A 108 23.58 0.97 -19.59
C LEU A 108 24.76 1.93 -19.52
N ALA A 109 24.52 3.23 -19.70
CA ALA A 109 25.53 4.28 -19.54
C ALA A 109 26.06 4.30 -18.09
N THR A 110 25.14 4.24 -17.11
CA THR A 110 25.46 4.21 -15.69
C THR A 110 26.26 2.95 -15.31
N ARG A 111 25.86 1.79 -15.82
CA ARG A 111 26.61 0.53 -15.61
C ARG A 111 28.05 0.64 -16.11
N LYS A 112 28.26 1.25 -17.28
CA LYS A 112 29.60 1.46 -17.84
C LYS A 112 30.39 2.49 -17.03
N ALA A 113 29.79 3.61 -16.66
CA ALA A 113 30.46 4.68 -15.91
C ALA A 113 30.96 4.20 -14.54
N PHE A 114 30.12 3.45 -13.81
CA PHE A 114 30.46 2.92 -12.50
C PHE A 114 31.09 1.51 -12.51
N GLY A 115 31.24 0.89 -13.69
CA GLY A 115 31.81 -0.44 -13.83
C GLY A 115 30.96 -1.53 -13.15
N LEU A 116 29.63 -1.46 -13.28
CA LEU A 116 28.70 -2.37 -12.64
C LEU A 116 28.23 -3.45 -13.61
N PHE A 117 28.32 -4.71 -13.22
CA PHE A 117 27.81 -5.82 -14.03
C PHE A 117 26.32 -6.11 -13.80
N ARG A 118 25.75 -5.75 -12.62
CA ARG A 118 24.31 -5.81 -12.29
C ARG A 118 23.90 -4.64 -11.40
N ASP A 119 22.60 -4.47 -11.24
CA ASP A 119 22.01 -3.48 -10.33
C ASP A 119 22.24 -3.93 -8.87
N PRO A 120 22.88 -3.13 -8.00
CA PRO A 120 23.06 -3.46 -6.59
C PRO A 120 21.75 -3.45 -5.79
N PHE A 121 20.73 -2.76 -6.27
CA PHE A 121 19.41 -2.62 -5.61
C PHE A 121 18.32 -3.45 -6.26
N ASP A 122 18.69 -4.37 -7.16
CA ASP A 122 17.76 -5.32 -7.75
C ASP A 122 17.18 -6.30 -6.71
N ASP A 123 16.11 -7.00 -7.10
CA ASP A 123 15.41 -7.93 -6.23
C ASP A 123 16.36 -8.99 -5.65
N LEU A 124 16.15 -9.31 -4.37
CA LEU A 124 16.98 -10.27 -3.65
C LEU A 124 16.77 -11.69 -4.20
N GLN A 125 17.86 -12.38 -4.48
CA GLN A 125 17.83 -13.74 -5.02
C GLN A 125 18.01 -14.82 -3.94
N SER A 126 18.57 -14.44 -2.77
CA SER A 126 18.85 -15.36 -1.67
C SER A 126 18.69 -14.69 -0.31
N ALA A 127 18.62 -15.49 0.75
CA ALA A 127 18.59 -14.98 2.12
C ALA A 127 19.87 -14.23 2.51
N GLU A 128 21.01 -14.60 1.90
CA GLU A 128 22.32 -13.92 2.13
C GLU A 128 22.34 -12.50 1.58
N ASP A 129 21.42 -12.21 0.66
CA ASP A 129 21.25 -10.91 0.02
C ASP A 129 20.52 -9.91 0.90
N MET A 130 19.98 -10.36 2.02
CA MET A 130 19.18 -9.54 2.91
C MET A 130 20.06 -8.81 3.93
N PHE A 131 19.99 -7.48 3.96
CA PHE A 131 20.61 -6.70 5.01
C PHE A 131 19.86 -6.91 6.33
N LEU A 132 20.57 -7.34 7.36
CA LEU A 132 20.01 -7.69 8.66
C LEU A 132 20.34 -6.61 9.71
N SER A 133 19.49 -5.60 9.84
CA SER A 133 19.48 -4.72 11.02
C SER A 133 18.98 -5.49 12.26
N ASN A 134 19.13 -4.91 13.45
CA ASN A 134 18.66 -5.54 14.68
C ASN A 134 17.14 -5.78 14.66
N ASP A 135 16.37 -4.81 14.16
CA ASP A 135 14.91 -4.91 14.06
C ASP A 135 14.51 -5.99 13.06
N ILE A 136 15.18 -6.03 11.88
CA ILE A 136 14.92 -7.07 10.88
C ILE A 136 15.24 -8.46 11.42
N ARG A 137 16.35 -8.61 12.20
CA ARG A 137 16.69 -9.88 12.86
C ARG A 137 15.63 -10.30 13.87
N TYR A 138 15.14 -9.36 14.67
CA TYR A 138 14.08 -9.63 15.63
C TYR A 138 12.80 -10.10 14.94
N VAL A 139 12.31 -9.36 13.94
CA VAL A 139 11.09 -9.70 13.20
C VAL A 139 11.26 -11.06 12.50
N ARG A 140 12.40 -11.28 11.85
CA ARG A 140 12.75 -12.53 11.16
C ARG A 140 12.65 -13.73 12.10
N GLU A 141 13.23 -13.62 13.29
CA GLU A 141 13.22 -14.69 14.29
C GLU A 141 11.83 -14.86 14.92
N SER A 142 11.11 -13.77 15.20
CA SER A 142 9.73 -13.84 15.71
C SER A 142 8.81 -14.57 14.72
N MET A 143 8.91 -14.27 13.42
CA MET A 143 8.14 -14.96 12.37
C MET A 143 8.46 -16.46 12.35
N TYR A 144 9.73 -16.82 12.47
CA TYR A 144 10.18 -18.21 12.47
C TYR A 144 9.69 -18.96 13.72
N GLN A 145 9.80 -18.36 14.91
CA GLN A 145 9.32 -18.95 16.15
C GLN A 145 7.80 -19.19 16.11
N VAL A 146 7.05 -18.22 15.61
CA VAL A 146 5.59 -18.35 15.44
C VAL A 146 5.25 -19.47 14.46
N ALA A 147 5.99 -19.61 13.35
CA ALA A 147 5.74 -20.67 12.36
C ALA A 147 6.04 -22.07 12.92
N LYS A 148 7.13 -22.24 13.68
CA LYS A 148 7.58 -23.54 14.23
C LYS A 148 6.87 -23.96 15.52
N HIS A 149 6.46 -23.02 16.33
CA HIS A 149 5.90 -23.35 17.63
C HIS A 149 4.41 -23.02 17.71
N ASP A 150 4.11 -21.79 18.01
CA ASP A 150 2.76 -21.31 18.17
C ASP A 150 2.77 -19.78 18.30
N GLY A 151 1.77 -19.11 17.76
CA GLY A 151 1.68 -17.66 17.92
C GLY A 151 0.65 -17.00 17.04
N PHE A 152 0.45 -15.72 17.33
CA PHE A 152 -0.32 -14.80 16.51
C PHE A 152 0.47 -13.51 16.42
N LEU A 153 1.08 -13.25 15.26
CA LEU A 153 2.01 -12.15 15.03
C LEU A 153 1.46 -11.20 13.95
N ALA A 154 1.59 -9.90 14.18
CA ALA A 154 1.43 -8.89 13.14
C ALA A 154 2.78 -8.23 12.86
N VAL A 155 3.24 -8.33 11.63
CA VAL A 155 4.42 -7.62 11.11
C VAL A 155 3.96 -6.37 10.40
N ILE A 156 4.34 -5.21 10.92
CA ILE A 156 3.89 -3.92 10.45
C ILE A 156 5.09 -3.11 9.96
N GLY A 157 4.94 -2.45 8.82
CA GLY A 157 5.97 -1.56 8.30
C GLY A 157 5.52 -0.87 7.02
N GLU A 158 6.15 0.24 6.72
CA GLU A 158 5.90 1.02 5.51
C GLU A 158 6.16 0.23 4.21
N SER A 159 5.64 0.75 3.11
CA SER A 159 5.97 0.22 1.79
C SER A 159 7.48 0.26 1.58
N GLY A 160 8.06 -0.85 1.09
CA GLY A 160 9.52 -0.94 0.90
C GLY A 160 10.36 -1.22 2.15
N ALA A 161 9.74 -1.48 3.33
CA ALA A 161 10.45 -1.87 4.55
C ALA A 161 11.02 -3.30 4.51
N GLY A 162 10.70 -4.10 3.49
CA GLY A 162 11.20 -5.47 3.35
C GLY A 162 10.28 -6.57 3.84
N LYS A 163 9.01 -6.29 4.10
CA LYS A 163 8.00 -7.25 4.59
C LYS A 163 7.91 -8.52 3.73
N SER A 164 7.71 -8.37 2.43
CA SER A 164 7.60 -9.52 1.50
C SER A 164 8.93 -10.28 1.35
N THR A 165 10.05 -9.61 1.59
CA THR A 165 11.37 -10.27 1.65
C THR A 165 11.45 -11.19 2.88
N LEU A 166 11.01 -10.72 4.05
CA LEU A 166 10.97 -11.52 5.27
C LEU A 166 10.05 -12.73 5.15
N ARG A 167 8.89 -12.57 4.48
CA ARG A 167 8.01 -13.70 4.20
C ARG A 167 8.70 -14.74 3.31
N ARG A 168 9.33 -14.31 2.21
CA ARG A 168 10.08 -15.22 1.31
C ARG A 168 11.21 -15.92 2.05
N ASP A 169 11.95 -15.22 2.90
CA ASP A 169 13.01 -15.80 3.72
C ASP A 169 12.47 -16.83 4.70
N LEU A 170 11.32 -16.55 5.36
CA LEU A 170 10.68 -17.53 6.26
C LEU A 170 10.34 -18.82 5.52
N VAL A 171 9.68 -18.74 4.37
CA VAL A 171 9.28 -19.91 3.59
C VAL A 171 10.52 -20.68 3.14
N ASN A 172 11.51 -20.02 2.58
CA ASN A 172 12.76 -20.63 2.14
C ASN A 172 13.52 -21.29 3.29
N ARG A 173 13.55 -20.69 4.49
CA ARG A 173 14.19 -21.27 5.67
C ARG A 173 13.46 -22.54 6.16
N LEU A 174 12.13 -22.52 6.19
CA LEU A 174 11.33 -23.69 6.57
C LEU A 174 11.54 -24.86 5.58
N GLU A 175 11.58 -24.58 4.28
CA GLU A 175 11.84 -25.57 3.24
C GLU A 175 13.27 -26.13 3.33
N THR A 176 14.28 -25.28 3.47
CA THR A 176 15.69 -25.66 3.56
C THR A 176 15.95 -26.53 4.78
N GLU A 177 15.32 -26.23 5.93
CA GLU A 177 15.41 -27.02 7.15
C GLU A 177 14.53 -28.27 7.10
N SER A 178 13.73 -28.48 6.04
CA SER A 178 12.71 -29.53 5.96
C SER A 178 11.81 -29.56 7.19
N ALA A 179 11.47 -28.37 7.70
CA ALA A 179 10.64 -28.26 8.90
C ALA A 179 9.23 -28.83 8.62
N PRO A 180 8.63 -29.61 9.55
CA PRO A 180 7.30 -30.17 9.36
C PRO A 180 6.20 -29.08 9.54
N VAL A 181 6.29 -28.00 8.79
CA VAL A 181 5.38 -26.86 8.82
C VAL A 181 4.73 -26.69 7.46
N ILE A 182 3.42 -26.77 7.43
CA ILE A 182 2.62 -26.46 6.24
C ILE A 182 2.36 -24.96 6.22
N VAL A 183 2.94 -24.26 5.24
CA VAL A 183 2.71 -22.84 5.01
C VAL A 183 1.43 -22.66 4.17
N ILE A 184 0.54 -21.81 4.64
CA ILE A 184 -0.75 -21.52 4.02
C ILE A 184 -0.80 -20.06 3.71
N GLU A 185 -0.85 -19.72 2.42
CA GLU A 185 -0.89 -18.34 1.91
C GLU A 185 -2.19 -18.18 1.09
N PRO A 186 -3.23 -17.56 1.67
CA PRO A 186 -4.44 -17.24 0.92
C PRO A 186 -4.12 -16.28 -0.24
N TYR A 187 -4.74 -16.51 -1.39
CA TYR A 187 -4.55 -15.64 -2.55
C TYR A 187 -5.15 -14.26 -2.32
N VAL A 188 -4.30 -13.24 -2.21
CA VAL A 188 -4.67 -11.84 -1.96
C VAL A 188 -5.05 -11.12 -3.26
N LEU A 189 -4.64 -11.61 -4.43
CA LEU A 189 -4.93 -11.03 -5.75
C LEU A 189 -6.42 -10.82 -6.07
N ALA A 190 -7.31 -11.45 -5.32
CA ALA A 190 -8.76 -11.26 -5.44
C ALA A 190 -9.30 -10.19 -4.47
N MET A 191 -8.44 -9.54 -3.70
CA MET A 191 -8.82 -8.46 -2.78
C MET A 191 -8.76 -7.12 -3.52
N GLU A 192 -9.85 -6.39 -3.47
CA GLU A 192 -9.92 -5.01 -3.93
C GLU A 192 -9.87 -4.10 -2.68
N ASP A 193 -9.13 -2.99 -2.75
CA ASP A 193 -8.93 -2.05 -1.63
C ASP A 193 -10.21 -1.32 -1.19
N ASN A 194 -11.32 -1.53 -1.89
CA ASN A 194 -12.55 -0.80 -1.64
C ASN A 194 -13.55 -1.63 -0.82
N ASP A 195 -13.60 -1.36 0.49
CA ASP A 195 -14.52 -1.99 1.46
C ASP A 195 -16.02 -1.85 1.10
N ALA A 196 -16.38 -0.89 0.26
CA ALA A 196 -17.78 -0.63 -0.10
C ALA A 196 -18.26 -1.47 -1.30
N LYS A 197 -17.39 -1.87 -2.23
CA LYS A 197 -17.74 -2.59 -3.47
C LYS A 197 -16.77 -3.71 -3.87
N GLY A 198 -15.61 -3.82 -3.23
CA GLY A 198 -14.57 -4.79 -3.56
C GLY A 198 -14.80 -6.17 -2.97
N LYS A 199 -14.11 -7.17 -3.51
CA LYS A 199 -14.06 -8.52 -2.96
C LYS A 199 -12.99 -8.56 -1.87
N THR A 200 -13.42 -8.46 -0.60
CA THR A 200 -12.53 -8.61 0.55
C THR A 200 -12.26 -10.08 0.86
N LEU A 201 -11.10 -10.39 1.46
CA LEU A 201 -10.78 -11.74 1.93
C LEU A 201 -11.74 -12.16 3.05
N LYS A 202 -12.66 -13.08 2.74
CA LYS A 202 -13.64 -13.61 3.70
C LYS A 202 -13.08 -14.84 4.40
N SER A 203 -13.59 -15.13 5.58
CA SER A 203 -13.24 -16.34 6.36
C SER A 203 -13.44 -17.65 5.57
N THR A 204 -14.37 -17.67 4.62
CA THR A 204 -14.60 -18.82 3.73
C THR A 204 -13.43 -19.04 2.78
N HIS A 205 -12.85 -18.01 2.21
CA HIS A 205 -11.68 -18.12 1.34
C HIS A 205 -10.45 -18.58 2.12
N ILE A 206 -10.27 -18.09 3.36
CA ILE A 206 -9.21 -18.56 4.25
C ILE A 206 -9.39 -20.05 4.56
N ALA A 207 -10.60 -20.48 4.87
CA ALA A 207 -10.91 -21.89 5.12
C ALA A 207 -10.65 -22.77 3.89
N GLU A 208 -10.96 -22.29 2.69
CA GLU A 208 -10.68 -22.99 1.43
C GLU A 208 -9.17 -23.09 1.17
N SER A 209 -8.41 -22.03 1.43
CA SER A 209 -6.94 -22.05 1.29
C SER A 209 -6.30 -23.02 2.28
N ILE A 210 -6.79 -23.08 3.53
CA ILE A 210 -6.32 -24.07 4.51
C ILE A 210 -6.62 -25.49 4.05
N MET A 211 -7.86 -25.75 3.58
CA MET A 211 -8.23 -27.06 3.07
C MET A 211 -7.41 -27.48 1.84
N ALA A 212 -7.15 -26.56 0.92
CA ALA A 212 -6.31 -26.83 -0.26
C ALA A 212 -4.88 -27.22 0.13
N ALA A 213 -4.31 -26.63 1.19
CA ALA A 213 -2.96 -26.94 1.65
C ALA A 213 -2.89 -28.21 2.50
N VAL A 214 -3.88 -28.45 3.37
CA VAL A 214 -3.85 -29.54 4.38
C VAL A 214 -4.51 -30.82 3.86
N ALA A 215 -5.56 -30.70 3.05
CA ALA A 215 -6.32 -31.83 2.50
C ALA A 215 -6.70 -31.62 1.02
N PRO A 216 -5.73 -31.54 0.11
CA PRO A 216 -5.97 -31.13 -1.30
C PRO A 216 -6.89 -32.06 -2.09
N LEU A 217 -7.05 -33.31 -1.65
CA LEU A 217 -7.92 -34.28 -2.31
C LEU A 217 -9.39 -34.24 -1.82
N GLU A 218 -9.64 -33.51 -0.73
CA GLU A 218 -10.98 -33.39 -0.16
C GLU A 218 -11.74 -32.19 -0.78
N LYS A 219 -12.96 -32.44 -1.28
CA LYS A 219 -13.83 -31.36 -1.74
C LYS A 219 -14.41 -30.61 -0.53
N ALA A 220 -14.32 -29.26 -0.57
CA ALA A 220 -14.90 -28.43 0.46
C ALA A 220 -16.43 -28.60 0.53
N LYS A 221 -16.96 -28.70 1.75
CA LYS A 221 -18.41 -28.80 2.00
C LYS A 221 -19.10 -27.47 1.68
N SER A 222 -20.34 -27.54 1.21
CA SER A 222 -21.12 -26.35 0.79
C SER A 222 -21.56 -25.50 1.97
N SER A 223 -22.02 -26.13 3.06
CA SER A 223 -22.45 -25.44 4.28
C SER A 223 -21.23 -24.86 5.01
N PRO A 224 -21.24 -23.58 5.44
CA PRO A 224 -20.17 -22.99 6.23
C PRO A 224 -19.83 -23.78 7.49
N GLU A 225 -20.82 -24.24 8.24
CA GLU A 225 -20.63 -25.06 9.45
C GLU A 225 -19.92 -26.38 9.14
N ALA A 226 -20.43 -27.13 8.13
CA ALA A 226 -19.82 -28.39 7.71
C ALA A 226 -18.39 -28.18 7.18
N ARG A 227 -18.10 -27.05 6.54
CA ARG A 227 -16.77 -26.67 6.06
C ARG A 227 -15.80 -26.42 7.22
N PHE A 228 -16.21 -25.68 8.24
CA PHE A 228 -15.36 -25.45 9.42
C PHE A 228 -15.14 -26.72 10.24
N LEU A 229 -16.13 -27.59 10.35
CA LEU A 229 -15.98 -28.90 10.97
C LEU A 229 -14.99 -29.78 10.19
N GLN A 230 -15.11 -29.80 8.85
CA GLN A 230 -14.17 -30.51 7.95
C GLN A 230 -12.75 -29.98 8.13
N LEU A 231 -12.56 -28.66 8.13
CA LEU A 231 -11.29 -27.99 8.35
C LEU A 231 -10.67 -28.37 9.69
N HIS A 232 -11.44 -28.33 10.76
CA HIS A 232 -10.95 -28.72 12.09
C HIS A 232 -10.49 -30.18 12.13
N LYS A 233 -11.25 -31.09 11.50
CA LYS A 233 -10.88 -32.50 11.38
C LYS A 233 -9.58 -32.67 10.57
N ALA A 234 -9.46 -31.99 9.42
CA ALA A 234 -8.26 -32.06 8.57
C ALA A 234 -7.01 -31.56 9.31
N LEU A 235 -7.13 -30.42 9.99
CA LEU A 235 -6.03 -29.88 10.82
C LEU A 235 -5.61 -30.83 11.94
N LYS A 236 -6.57 -31.46 12.63
CA LYS A 236 -6.26 -32.47 13.70
C LYS A 236 -5.53 -33.68 13.11
N THR A 237 -5.99 -34.19 11.95
CA THR A 237 -5.38 -35.34 11.29
C THR A 237 -3.95 -35.00 10.83
N SER A 238 -3.74 -33.85 10.22
CA SER A 238 -2.42 -33.38 9.81
C SER A 238 -1.49 -33.15 11.03
N HIS A 239 -2.02 -32.56 12.10
CA HIS A 239 -1.25 -32.36 13.32
C HIS A 239 -0.85 -33.72 13.99
N ALA A 240 -1.75 -34.70 14.00
CA ALA A 240 -1.44 -36.04 14.49
C ALA A 240 -0.37 -36.76 13.64
N ALA A 241 -0.26 -36.42 12.37
CA ALA A 241 0.82 -36.86 11.49
C ALA A 241 2.16 -36.10 11.70
N GLY A 242 2.22 -35.17 12.66
CA GLY A 242 3.43 -34.43 13.04
C GLY A 242 3.60 -33.07 12.38
N PHE A 243 2.66 -32.64 11.54
CA PHE A 243 2.74 -31.34 10.89
C PHE A 243 2.20 -30.20 11.74
N ARG A 244 2.79 -29.02 11.61
CA ARG A 244 2.29 -27.74 12.09
C ARG A 244 1.76 -26.91 10.93
N HIS A 245 0.93 -25.91 11.24
CA HIS A 245 0.32 -25.09 10.20
C HIS A 245 0.55 -23.62 10.53
N VAL A 246 1.04 -22.85 9.56
CA VAL A 246 1.16 -21.41 9.66
C VAL A 246 0.37 -20.74 8.54
N LEU A 247 -0.55 -19.86 8.92
CA LEU A 247 -1.32 -19.02 8.00
C LEU A 247 -0.63 -17.66 7.89
N ILE A 248 -0.19 -17.30 6.70
CA ILE A 248 0.45 -16.02 6.42
C ILE A 248 -0.49 -15.21 5.53
N ILE A 249 -0.85 -14.02 5.95
CA ILE A 249 -1.72 -13.11 5.19
C ILE A 249 -0.95 -11.82 4.93
N GLU A 250 -0.60 -11.56 3.66
CA GLU A 250 -0.06 -10.28 3.21
C GLU A 250 -1.18 -9.25 3.04
N GLU A 251 -0.83 -7.97 2.97
CA GLU A 251 -1.75 -6.84 2.85
C GLU A 251 -2.89 -6.87 3.89
N ALA A 252 -2.57 -7.36 5.10
CA ALA A 252 -3.56 -7.57 6.16
C ALA A 252 -4.24 -6.28 6.65
N HIS A 253 -3.71 -5.11 6.31
CA HIS A 253 -4.35 -3.82 6.55
C HIS A 253 -5.66 -3.65 5.76
N SER A 254 -5.83 -4.36 4.62
CA SER A 254 -7.06 -4.37 3.85
C SER A 254 -8.15 -5.30 4.43
N LEU A 255 -7.81 -6.15 5.42
CA LEU A 255 -8.76 -7.07 6.03
C LEU A 255 -9.89 -6.32 6.76
N PRO A 256 -11.16 -6.70 6.53
CA PRO A 256 -12.27 -6.18 7.32
C PRO A 256 -12.24 -6.70 8.76
N ILE A 257 -12.73 -5.90 9.69
CA ILE A 257 -12.79 -6.26 11.12
C ILE A 257 -13.46 -7.61 11.39
N PRO A 258 -14.58 -7.98 10.74
CA PRO A 258 -15.17 -9.31 10.90
C PRO A 258 -14.20 -10.46 10.57
N THR A 259 -13.36 -10.29 9.54
CA THR A 259 -12.34 -11.30 9.20
C THR A 259 -11.27 -11.42 10.29
N LEU A 260 -10.79 -10.30 10.84
CA LEU A 260 -9.85 -10.30 11.98
C LEU A 260 -10.43 -11.05 13.19
N LYS A 261 -11.72 -10.85 13.51
CA LYS A 261 -12.42 -11.59 14.56
C LYS A 261 -12.51 -13.10 14.26
N GLN A 262 -12.67 -13.48 12.99
CA GLN A 262 -12.68 -14.89 12.59
C GLN A 262 -11.30 -15.53 12.68
N LEU A 263 -10.22 -14.79 12.39
CA LEU A 263 -8.85 -15.27 12.57
C LEU A 263 -8.56 -15.62 14.04
N LYS A 264 -9.07 -14.83 15.01
CA LYS A 264 -9.02 -15.19 16.43
C LYS A 264 -9.68 -16.55 16.68
N ARG A 265 -10.88 -16.78 16.16
CA ARG A 265 -11.59 -18.06 16.32
C ARG A 265 -10.84 -19.21 15.65
N LEU A 266 -10.25 -18.98 14.47
CA LEU A 266 -9.38 -19.97 13.82
C LEU A 266 -8.18 -20.33 14.70
N ARG A 267 -7.58 -19.33 15.36
CA ARG A 267 -6.47 -19.51 16.30
C ARG A 267 -6.87 -20.29 17.55
N GLU A 268 -8.15 -20.32 17.92
CA GLU A 268 -8.69 -21.07 19.05
C GLU A 268 -8.89 -22.56 18.76
N LEU A 269 -8.74 -23.00 17.49
CA LEU A 269 -8.79 -24.42 17.15
C LEU A 269 -7.63 -25.16 17.80
N GLU A 270 -7.93 -26.24 18.51
CA GLU A 270 -6.95 -26.99 19.32
C GLU A 270 -7.15 -28.50 19.25
N SER A 271 -6.07 -29.21 19.54
CA SER A 271 -6.07 -30.64 19.80
C SER A 271 -5.38 -30.87 21.14
N GLY A 272 -6.15 -31.21 22.18
CA GLY A 272 -5.67 -31.18 23.55
C GLY A 272 -5.28 -29.74 23.96
N PHE A 273 -4.07 -29.54 24.41
CA PHE A 273 -3.52 -28.23 24.79
C PHE A 273 -2.76 -27.52 23.65
N THR A 274 -2.67 -28.13 22.46
CA THR A 274 -1.90 -27.60 21.37
C THR A 274 -2.80 -26.88 20.39
N LYS A 275 -2.45 -25.64 20.02
CA LYS A 275 -3.12 -24.88 18.95
C LYS A 275 -2.73 -25.47 17.60
N LEU A 276 -3.71 -25.53 16.69
CA LEU A 276 -3.54 -26.17 15.39
C LEU A 276 -3.02 -25.23 14.29
N VAL A 277 -3.20 -23.93 14.45
CA VAL A 277 -2.83 -22.93 13.46
C VAL A 277 -2.14 -21.74 14.10
N SER A 278 -0.94 -21.43 13.66
CA SER A 278 -0.26 -20.16 13.94
C SER A 278 -0.65 -19.15 12.87
N ILE A 279 -0.65 -17.85 13.18
CA ILE A 279 -1.07 -16.80 12.25
C ILE A 279 -0.03 -15.70 12.21
N ILE A 280 0.36 -15.31 11.00
CA ILE A 280 1.23 -14.17 10.73
C ILE A 280 0.47 -13.21 9.80
N LEU A 281 0.19 -12.00 10.28
CA LEU A 281 -0.36 -10.92 9.49
C LEU A 281 0.77 -9.99 9.06
N ILE A 282 0.81 -9.64 7.79
CA ILE A 282 1.81 -8.71 7.25
C ILE A 282 1.06 -7.54 6.64
N GLY A 283 1.35 -6.31 7.08
CA GLY A 283 0.61 -5.14 6.62
C GLY A 283 1.36 -3.83 6.74
N GLN A 284 0.72 -2.78 6.27
CA GLN A 284 1.18 -1.40 6.37
C GLN A 284 0.73 -0.79 7.72
N PRO A 285 1.18 0.43 8.09
CA PRO A 285 0.86 1.05 9.37
C PRO A 285 -0.63 1.17 9.69
N GLU A 286 -1.51 1.18 8.68
CA GLU A 286 -2.97 1.14 8.85
C GLU A 286 -3.42 -0.10 9.62
N LEU A 287 -2.65 -1.20 9.53
CA LEU A 287 -2.92 -2.40 10.33
C LEU A 287 -2.73 -2.11 11.83
N ALA A 288 -1.72 -1.31 12.23
CA ALA A 288 -1.54 -0.88 13.61
C ALA A 288 -2.73 -0.09 14.12
N VAL A 289 -3.26 0.81 13.28
CA VAL A 289 -4.47 1.59 13.62
C VAL A 289 -5.67 0.67 13.83
N LYS A 290 -5.88 -0.32 12.95
CA LYS A 290 -6.94 -1.33 13.09
C LYS A 290 -6.78 -2.18 14.34
N LEU A 291 -5.55 -2.57 14.67
CA LEU A 291 -5.19 -3.38 15.87
C LEU A 291 -4.96 -2.53 17.12
N SER A 292 -5.36 -1.25 17.11
CA SER A 292 -5.22 -0.41 18.31
C SER A 292 -6.11 -0.89 19.44
N PRO A 293 -5.60 -0.93 20.70
CA PRO A 293 -6.40 -1.23 21.90
C PRO A 293 -7.58 -0.29 22.11
N ARG A 294 -7.54 0.90 21.50
CA ARG A 294 -8.63 1.89 21.53
C ARG A 294 -9.83 1.44 20.69
N ASN A 295 -9.62 0.56 19.72
CA ASN A 295 -10.69 0.01 18.90
C ASN A 295 -11.38 -1.13 19.68
N GLY A 296 -12.52 -0.81 20.31
CA GLY A 296 -13.30 -1.78 21.11
C GLY A 296 -13.73 -3.03 20.33
N GLU A 297 -13.83 -2.94 19.00
CA GLU A 297 -14.26 -4.06 18.17
C GLU A 297 -13.21 -5.17 18.04
N VAL A 298 -11.93 -4.86 18.16
CA VAL A 298 -10.82 -5.82 18.01
C VAL A 298 -10.08 -6.09 19.31
N ARG A 299 -10.54 -5.55 20.44
CA ARG A 299 -9.87 -5.67 21.74
C ARG A 299 -9.45 -7.10 22.08
N GLU A 300 -10.32 -8.08 21.81
CA GLU A 300 -10.04 -9.48 22.06
C GLU A 300 -8.98 -10.09 21.15
N VAL A 301 -8.82 -9.54 19.93
CA VAL A 301 -7.76 -9.93 18.99
C VAL A 301 -6.44 -9.36 19.47
N VAL A 302 -6.43 -8.07 19.79
CA VAL A 302 -5.22 -7.32 20.20
C VAL A 302 -4.55 -7.91 21.43
N GLN A 303 -5.31 -8.40 22.39
CA GLN A 303 -4.76 -9.03 23.60
C GLN A 303 -4.00 -10.34 23.34
N ARG A 304 -4.10 -10.92 22.14
CA ARG A 304 -3.52 -12.22 21.76
C ARG A 304 -2.55 -12.16 20.62
N ILE A 305 -2.33 -10.97 20.06
CA ILE A 305 -1.45 -10.75 18.93
C ILE A 305 -0.18 -10.03 19.41
N GLU A 306 0.96 -10.56 19.01
CA GLU A 306 2.23 -9.86 19.12
C GLU A 306 2.37 -8.91 17.95
N ILE A 307 2.81 -7.68 18.20
CA ILE A 307 3.03 -6.69 17.13
C ILE A 307 4.54 -6.48 17.03
N ALA A 308 5.07 -6.72 15.83
CA ALA A 308 6.46 -6.47 15.49
C ALA A 308 6.52 -5.42 14.38
N GLU A 309 7.19 -4.31 14.64
CA GLU A 309 7.28 -3.20 13.72
C GLU A 309 8.64 -3.14 13.03
N LEU A 310 8.63 -2.89 11.72
CA LEU A 310 9.81 -2.62 10.92
C LEU A 310 10.02 -1.12 10.85
N HIS A 311 11.00 -0.65 11.59
CA HIS A 311 11.37 0.76 11.61
C HIS A 311 12.30 1.15 10.44
N PRO A 312 12.38 2.44 10.09
CA PRO A 312 13.37 2.94 9.14
C PRO A 312 14.79 2.56 9.59
N ILE A 313 15.68 2.38 8.63
CA ILE A 313 17.10 2.17 8.92
C ILE A 313 17.63 3.40 9.67
N SER A 314 18.37 3.18 10.77
CA SER A 314 18.97 4.28 11.51
C SER A 314 20.00 5.03 10.65
N VAL A 315 20.17 6.32 10.91
CA VAL A 315 21.16 7.15 10.18
C VAL A 315 22.53 6.47 10.10
N ALA A 316 23.02 5.91 11.22
CA ALA A 316 24.28 5.16 11.25
C ALA A 316 24.25 3.83 10.48
N GLY A 317 23.06 3.27 10.27
CA GLY A 317 22.87 2.01 9.53
C GLY A 317 22.80 2.20 8.01
N VAL A 318 22.56 3.42 7.52
CA VAL A 318 22.45 3.68 6.07
C VAL A 318 23.74 3.37 5.34
N GLU A 319 24.87 3.84 5.85
CA GLU A 319 26.18 3.57 5.25
C GLU A 319 26.47 2.06 5.20
N GLN A 320 26.21 1.35 6.29
CA GLN A 320 26.34 -0.11 6.36
C GLN A 320 25.43 -0.83 5.37
N HIS A 321 24.20 -0.35 5.20
CA HIS A 321 23.27 -0.89 4.21
C HIS A 321 23.78 -0.71 2.78
N LEU A 322 24.29 0.48 2.44
CA LEU A 322 24.87 0.77 1.14
C LEU A 322 26.13 -0.06 0.87
N GLU A 323 27.04 -0.15 1.85
CA GLU A 323 28.23 -0.99 1.75
C GLU A 323 27.87 -2.46 1.54
N PHE A 324 26.89 -2.96 2.29
CA PHE A 324 26.40 -4.34 2.15
C PHE A 324 25.86 -4.58 0.74
N ARG A 325 25.00 -3.69 0.21
CA ARG A 325 24.41 -3.84 -1.13
C ARG A 325 25.47 -3.80 -2.24
N LEU A 326 26.44 -2.91 -2.15
CA LEU A 326 27.51 -2.76 -3.12
C LEU A 326 28.57 -3.86 -3.01
N SER A 327 28.89 -4.35 -1.81
CA SER A 327 29.86 -5.44 -1.62
C SER A 327 29.46 -6.72 -2.36
N ARG A 328 28.15 -6.96 -2.52
CA ARG A 328 27.62 -8.11 -3.26
C ARG A 328 27.93 -8.09 -4.76
N ILE A 329 28.21 -6.92 -5.29
CA ILE A 329 28.68 -6.74 -6.67
C ILE A 329 30.18 -6.42 -6.71
N GLN A 330 30.89 -6.64 -5.59
CA GLN A 330 32.32 -6.42 -5.43
C GLN A 330 32.74 -4.96 -5.70
N LYS A 331 31.85 -4.00 -5.35
CA LYS A 331 32.10 -2.57 -5.55
C LYS A 331 32.16 -1.85 -4.19
N PRO A 332 33.27 -1.16 -3.86
CA PRO A 332 33.33 -0.36 -2.65
C PRO A 332 32.41 0.86 -2.71
N LEU A 333 31.75 1.21 -1.61
CA LEU A 333 30.89 2.40 -1.55
C LEU A 333 31.61 3.67 -2.00
N LYS A 334 32.87 3.84 -1.59
CA LYS A 334 33.69 5.01 -1.93
C LYS A 334 33.95 5.23 -3.42
N GLU A 335 33.82 4.18 -4.24
CA GLU A 335 33.91 4.26 -5.71
C GLU A 335 32.59 4.60 -6.40
N VAL A 336 31.48 4.63 -5.66
CA VAL A 336 30.16 4.92 -6.18
C VAL A 336 29.62 6.25 -5.63
N MET A 337 29.79 6.48 -4.33
CA MET A 337 29.23 7.64 -3.65
C MET A 337 30.21 8.24 -2.67
N SER A 338 30.28 9.57 -2.64
CA SER A 338 31.11 10.32 -1.67
C SER A 338 30.42 10.38 -0.30
N ALA A 339 31.15 10.63 0.77
CA ALA A 339 30.60 10.79 2.11
C ALA A 339 29.55 11.92 2.17
N CYS A 340 29.77 13.03 1.45
CA CYS A 340 28.77 14.11 1.36
C CYS A 340 27.53 13.69 0.58
N GLY A 341 27.66 12.78 -0.38
CA GLY A 341 26.51 12.18 -1.08
C GLY A 341 25.66 11.30 -0.16
N VAL A 342 26.30 10.47 0.67
CA VAL A 342 25.60 9.67 1.69
C VAL A 342 24.85 10.57 2.67
N GLN A 343 25.49 11.64 3.15
CA GLN A 343 24.83 12.58 4.07
C GLN A 343 23.64 13.28 3.41
N ALA A 344 23.77 13.73 2.16
CA ALA A 344 22.68 14.36 1.43
C ALA A 344 21.48 13.40 1.18
N LEU A 345 21.77 12.11 0.96
CA LEU A 345 20.74 11.06 0.86
C LEU A 345 20.00 10.91 2.20
N ILE A 346 20.74 10.85 3.32
CA ILE A 346 20.16 10.75 4.65
C ILE A 346 19.28 11.97 4.93
N ASP A 347 19.80 13.17 4.70
CA ASP A 347 19.10 14.42 4.94
C ASP A 347 17.79 14.46 4.13
N ARG A 348 17.83 14.08 2.86
CA ARG A 348 16.68 14.08 1.98
C ARG A 348 15.59 13.11 2.43
N LEU A 349 15.94 11.89 2.85
CA LEU A 349 14.99 10.87 3.28
C LEU A 349 14.57 11.00 4.75
N SER A 350 15.33 11.73 5.59
CA SER A 350 14.98 11.96 7.00
C SER A 350 14.03 13.12 7.19
N THR A 351 14.04 14.13 6.29
CA THR A 351 13.25 15.35 6.41
C THR A 351 11.93 15.30 5.63
N SER A 352 11.68 14.19 4.94
CA SER A 352 10.56 14.01 4.04
C SER A 352 9.25 13.72 4.77
N GLY A 353 8.29 14.65 4.71
CA GLY A 353 6.89 14.46 5.11
C GLY A 353 6.37 15.48 6.12
N ARG A 354 5.04 15.71 6.10
CA ARG A 354 4.33 16.60 7.04
C ARG A 354 4.56 16.22 8.51
N ASP A 355 4.78 14.94 8.79
CA ASP A 355 4.95 14.38 10.14
C ASP A 355 6.41 14.16 10.53
N LYS A 356 7.40 14.64 9.73
CA LYS A 356 8.83 14.41 9.94
C LYS A 356 9.22 12.94 10.16
N THR A 357 8.45 12.03 9.57
CA THR A 357 8.74 10.59 9.64
C THR A 357 9.86 10.25 8.67
N SER A 358 10.88 9.54 9.17
CA SER A 358 11.99 9.09 8.36
C SER A 358 11.54 8.13 7.26
N GLN A 359 11.99 8.34 6.02
CA GLN A 359 11.75 7.47 4.86
C GLN A 359 12.96 6.58 4.54
N LEU A 360 13.85 6.36 5.50
CA LEU A 360 15.08 5.55 5.35
C LEU A 360 14.77 4.05 5.25
N TYR A 361 13.90 3.68 4.33
CA TYR A 361 13.59 2.28 4.03
C TYR A 361 14.42 1.75 2.86
N PRO A 362 14.73 0.45 2.81
CA PRO A 362 15.59 -0.15 1.78
C PRO A 362 15.17 0.21 0.34
N LEU A 363 13.87 0.24 0.05
CA LEU A 363 13.37 0.58 -1.29
C LEU A 363 13.60 2.06 -1.63
N ALA A 364 13.28 2.97 -0.72
CA ALA A 364 13.45 4.41 -0.94
C ALA A 364 14.93 4.78 -1.10
N ILE A 365 15.79 4.19 -0.27
CA ILE A 365 17.26 4.33 -0.39
C ILE A 365 17.73 3.84 -1.76
N GLY A 366 17.31 2.63 -2.17
CA GLY A 366 17.69 2.05 -3.45
C GLY A 366 17.23 2.90 -4.65
N ASN A 367 15.99 3.35 -4.65
CA ASN A 367 15.44 4.19 -5.73
C ASN A 367 16.22 5.51 -5.86
N LEU A 368 16.50 6.16 -4.74
CA LEU A 368 17.24 7.43 -4.75
C LEU A 368 18.70 7.24 -5.21
N VAL A 369 19.37 6.17 -4.77
CA VAL A 369 20.74 5.88 -5.21
C VAL A 369 20.81 5.57 -6.69
N VAL A 370 19.89 4.75 -7.23
CA VAL A 370 19.85 4.43 -8.66
C VAL A 370 19.60 5.68 -9.48
N ALA A 371 18.66 6.52 -9.07
CA ALA A 371 18.37 7.78 -9.76
C ALA A 371 19.57 8.74 -9.72
N ALA A 372 20.24 8.87 -8.57
CA ALA A 372 21.45 9.69 -8.43
C ALA A 372 22.63 9.15 -9.27
N MET A 373 22.79 7.84 -9.36
CA MET A 373 23.80 7.23 -10.24
C MET A 373 23.52 7.47 -11.71
N ASN A 374 22.24 7.39 -12.13
CA ASN A 374 21.83 7.69 -13.50
C ASN A 374 22.14 9.16 -13.85
N LEU A 375 21.82 10.09 -12.96
CA LEU A 375 22.12 11.51 -13.16
C LEU A 375 23.63 11.78 -13.15
N ALA A 376 24.40 11.18 -12.26
CA ALA A 376 25.86 11.31 -12.24
C ALA A 376 26.49 10.86 -13.57
N ALA A 377 26.03 9.71 -14.11
CA ALA A 377 26.52 9.21 -15.39
C ALA A 377 26.12 10.13 -16.58
N GLU A 378 24.96 10.76 -16.53
CA GLU A 378 24.51 11.75 -17.54
C GLU A 378 25.36 13.02 -17.48
N LEU A 379 25.70 13.50 -16.28
CA LEU A 379 26.55 14.65 -16.06
C LEU A 379 28.05 14.36 -16.29
N GLY A 380 28.44 13.09 -16.44
CA GLY A 380 29.83 12.67 -16.55
C GLY A 380 30.60 12.71 -15.24
N GLU A 381 29.91 12.76 -14.10
CA GLU A 381 30.52 12.75 -12.78
C GLU A 381 30.97 11.34 -12.39
N PRO A 382 32.22 11.15 -11.88
CA PRO A 382 32.70 9.83 -11.53
C PRO A 382 32.12 9.26 -10.24
N LEU A 383 31.52 10.11 -9.39
CA LEU A 383 30.96 9.77 -8.08
C LEU A 383 29.63 10.49 -7.86
N VAL A 384 28.77 9.85 -7.11
CA VAL A 384 27.54 10.50 -6.63
C VAL A 384 27.90 11.45 -5.48
N THR A 385 27.79 12.74 -5.71
CA THR A 385 28.06 13.83 -4.75
C THR A 385 26.74 14.34 -4.13
N ALA A 386 26.86 15.23 -3.12
CA ALA A 386 25.70 15.88 -2.52
C ALA A 386 24.89 16.70 -3.55
N GLU A 387 25.56 17.33 -4.50
CA GLU A 387 24.92 18.13 -5.56
C GLU A 387 24.10 17.24 -6.50
N VAL A 388 24.64 16.09 -6.88
CA VAL A 388 23.93 15.09 -7.68
C VAL A 388 22.68 14.59 -6.96
N VAL A 389 22.80 14.25 -5.66
CA VAL A 389 21.66 13.79 -4.86
C VAL A 389 20.57 14.86 -4.74
N LYS A 390 20.94 16.13 -4.65
CA LYS A 390 19.98 17.25 -4.62
C LYS A 390 19.34 17.52 -5.97
N GLY A 391 20.04 17.20 -7.06
CA GLY A 391 19.56 17.39 -8.43
C GLY A 391 18.57 16.34 -8.93
N VAL A 392 18.44 15.22 -8.23
CA VAL A 392 17.45 14.16 -8.51
C VAL A 392 16.10 14.53 -7.92
#